data_cc263e97cc64439b983c7ba00b90ab01
#
_entry.id   cc263e97cc64439b983c7ba00b90ab01
#
_cell.length_a   1.000
_cell.length_b   1.000
_cell.length_c   1.000
_cell.angle_alpha   90.00
_cell.angle_beta   90.00
_cell.angle_gamma   90.00
#
_symmetry.space_group_name_H-M   'P 1'
#
loop_
_entity.id
_entity.type
_entity.pdbx_description
1 polymer ?
#
loop_
_entity_poly.entity_id
_entity_poly.type
_entity_poly.pdbx_seq_one_letter_code
_entity_poly.pdbx_strand_id
1 'polypeptide(L)'
;MFKHKKHLGQNFLINKNIIKKIAEIGIINKDSNILEVGPGTGGLTQELIKRDAKKIFAIEFDKDLKPELEKIKNNFNNFDYIISDALTFDERKIFKKNVIIFGNLPYNISLKLLIKWIYSEPWPPFYNQMVLMFQKEVAERIIATSNNKKYGRISILSDARLNIKFHFNISKKEFNPEPKVDSAVLSFTPKKK
;
A
#
# COMPACT_ATOMS: atom_id res chain seq x y z
N MET A 1 6.89 1.53 24.98
CA MET A 1 6.46 2.59 24.05
C MET A 1 7.28 2.45 22.77
N PHE A 2 6.64 2.22 21.61
CA PHE A 2 7.34 2.03 20.32
C PHE A 2 8.09 3.31 19.94
N LYS A 3 9.38 3.19 19.56
CA LYS A 3 10.22 4.32 19.16
C LYS A 3 10.31 4.37 17.64
N HIS A 4 9.83 5.43 17.02
CA HIS A 4 9.90 5.63 15.57
C HIS A 4 11.34 5.61 15.05
N LYS A 5 11.57 4.90 13.96
CA LYS A 5 12.88 4.78 13.31
C LYS A 5 12.94 5.69 12.09
N LYS A 6 13.53 6.89 12.25
CA LYS A 6 13.67 7.89 11.18
C LYS A 6 14.38 7.34 9.94
N HIS A 7 15.39 6.48 10.12
CA HIS A 7 16.14 5.89 9.01
C HIS A 7 15.32 4.93 8.15
N LEU A 8 14.21 4.39 8.68
CA LEU A 8 13.25 3.58 7.93
C LEU A 8 12.18 4.42 7.23
N GLY A 9 12.15 5.73 7.43
CA GLY A 9 11.13 6.60 6.84
C GLY A 9 9.72 6.37 7.39
N GLN A 10 9.61 5.89 8.62
CA GLN A 10 8.33 5.58 9.26
C GLN A 10 7.53 6.84 9.55
N ASN A 11 6.35 6.96 8.93
CA ASN A 11 5.34 7.98 9.20
C ASN A 11 3.98 7.27 9.32
N PHE A 12 3.49 7.11 10.54
CA PHE A 12 2.23 6.40 10.77
C PHE A 12 1.06 7.34 10.62
N LEU A 13 0.09 6.97 9.80
CA LEU A 13 -1.16 7.70 9.65
C LEU A 13 -1.99 7.52 10.93
N ILE A 14 -2.34 8.63 11.58
CA ILE A 14 -3.04 8.62 12.89
C ILE A 14 -4.51 8.98 12.78
N ASN A 15 -4.95 9.62 11.69
CA ASN A 15 -6.33 10.02 11.48
C ASN A 15 -7.20 8.82 11.07
N LYS A 16 -8.05 8.36 11.99
CA LYS A 16 -8.93 7.20 11.80
C LYS A 16 -9.92 7.37 10.64
N ASN A 17 -10.40 8.59 10.39
CA ASN A 17 -11.34 8.85 9.29
C ASN A 17 -10.64 8.70 7.93
N ILE A 18 -9.39 9.13 7.84
CA ILE A 18 -8.59 8.97 6.61
C ILE A 18 -8.26 7.49 6.40
N ILE A 19 -7.85 6.78 7.46
CA ILE A 19 -7.58 5.33 7.41
C ILE A 19 -8.82 4.59 6.90
N LYS A 20 -9.99 4.90 7.43
CA LYS A 20 -11.26 4.33 6.98
C LYS A 20 -11.54 4.62 5.51
N LYS A 21 -11.37 5.88 5.07
CA LYS A 21 -11.52 6.26 3.66
C LYS A 21 -10.57 5.48 2.73
N ILE A 22 -9.32 5.24 3.15
CA ILE A 22 -8.36 4.44 2.37
C ILE A 22 -8.85 3.00 2.23
N ALA A 23 -9.29 2.38 3.31
CA ALA A 23 -9.82 1.03 3.28
C ALA A 23 -11.08 0.90 2.40
N GLU A 24 -11.89 1.98 2.27
CA GLU A 24 -13.10 2.05 1.43
C GLU A 24 -12.81 2.13 -0.08
N ILE A 25 -11.59 2.48 -0.49
CA ILE A 25 -11.21 2.50 -1.90
C ILE A 25 -11.09 1.09 -2.47
N GLY A 26 -10.68 0.13 -1.66
CA GLY A 26 -10.56 -1.27 -2.08
C GLY A 26 -11.92 -1.90 -2.38
N ILE A 27 -12.02 -2.57 -3.54
CA ILE A 27 -13.21 -3.33 -3.92
C ILE A 27 -13.16 -4.70 -3.22
N ILE A 28 -13.37 -4.69 -1.91
CA ILE A 28 -13.22 -5.86 -1.04
C ILE A 28 -14.54 -6.63 -0.97
N ASN A 29 -14.45 -7.95 -1.09
CA ASN A 29 -15.56 -8.90 -0.89
C ASN A 29 -15.03 -10.17 -0.20
N LYS A 30 -15.91 -11.12 0.11
CA LYS A 30 -15.61 -12.39 0.82
C LYS A 30 -14.54 -13.27 0.14
N ASP A 31 -14.34 -13.10 -1.18
CA ASP A 31 -13.33 -13.86 -1.94
C ASP A 31 -12.02 -13.10 -2.10
N SER A 32 -11.98 -11.84 -1.67
CA SER A 32 -10.81 -10.99 -1.80
C SER A 32 -9.70 -11.41 -0.83
N ASN A 33 -8.48 -11.49 -1.35
CA ASN A 33 -7.29 -11.53 -0.54
C ASN A 33 -6.70 -10.13 -0.42
N ILE A 34 -6.21 -9.76 0.73
CA ILE A 34 -5.54 -8.48 0.96
C ILE A 34 -4.08 -8.72 1.24
N LEU A 35 -3.23 -8.01 0.53
CA LEU A 35 -1.82 -7.87 0.85
C LEU A 35 -1.58 -6.45 1.37
N GLU A 36 -1.18 -6.32 2.61
CA GLU A 36 -0.77 -5.03 3.19
C GLU A 36 0.76 -4.96 3.28
N VAL A 37 1.34 -3.91 2.71
CA VAL A 37 2.78 -3.67 2.83
C VAL A 37 3.02 -2.49 3.75
N GLY A 38 3.80 -2.73 4.82
CA GLY A 38 4.07 -1.76 5.87
C GLY A 38 2.85 -1.51 6.78
N PRO A 39 2.31 -2.56 7.45
CA PRO A 39 1.17 -2.40 8.36
C PRO A 39 1.48 -1.46 9.55
N GLY A 40 2.75 -1.31 9.89
CA GLY A 40 3.17 -0.48 11.00
C GLY A 40 2.55 -0.94 12.32
N THR A 41 1.89 -0.04 13.01
CA THR A 41 1.16 -0.34 14.25
C THR A 41 -0.21 -1.00 14.02
N GLY A 42 -0.57 -1.30 12.77
CA GLY A 42 -1.81 -2.01 12.41
C GLY A 42 -3.05 -1.12 12.29
N GLY A 43 -2.87 0.20 12.14
CA GLY A 43 -4.01 1.11 12.02
C GLY A 43 -4.89 0.81 10.79
N LEU A 44 -4.29 0.67 9.61
CA LEU A 44 -5.00 0.30 8.39
C LEU A 44 -5.42 -1.18 8.43
N THR A 45 -4.57 -2.07 8.95
CA THR A 45 -4.86 -3.50 9.12
C THR A 45 -6.20 -3.72 9.81
N GLN A 46 -6.44 -3.03 10.94
CA GLN A 46 -7.68 -3.16 11.71
C GLN A 46 -8.92 -2.71 10.91
N GLU A 47 -8.81 -1.67 10.10
CA GLU A 47 -9.91 -1.26 9.22
C GLU A 47 -10.14 -2.25 8.07
N LEU A 48 -9.08 -2.85 7.53
CA LEU A 48 -9.18 -3.89 6.50
C LEU A 48 -9.83 -5.17 7.03
N ILE A 49 -9.52 -5.58 8.27
CA ILE A 49 -10.13 -6.73 8.94
C ILE A 49 -11.67 -6.59 9.02
N LYS A 50 -12.19 -5.38 9.26
CA LYS A 50 -13.63 -5.10 9.31
C LYS A 50 -14.36 -5.26 7.97
N ARG A 51 -13.62 -5.45 6.86
CA ARG A 51 -14.17 -5.50 5.50
C ARG A 51 -14.50 -6.89 4.99
N ASP A 52 -14.50 -7.90 5.86
CA ASP A 52 -14.90 -9.28 5.54
C ASP A 52 -14.09 -9.92 4.37
N ALA A 53 -12.81 -9.59 4.28
CA ALA A 53 -11.90 -10.21 3.33
C ALA A 53 -11.61 -11.67 3.72
N LYS A 54 -11.40 -12.53 2.71
CA LYS A 54 -11.06 -13.95 2.90
C LYS A 54 -9.78 -14.14 3.71
N LYS A 55 -8.74 -13.41 3.35
CA LYS A 55 -7.43 -13.46 3.99
C LYS A 55 -6.74 -12.11 3.90
N ILE A 56 -6.09 -11.70 4.97
CA ILE A 56 -5.22 -10.54 5.02
C ILE A 56 -3.82 -11.02 5.38
N PHE A 57 -2.84 -10.65 4.58
CA PHE A 57 -1.44 -10.97 4.83
C PHE A 57 -0.61 -9.69 4.78
N ALA A 58 0.19 -9.45 5.82
CA ALA A 58 1.01 -8.27 5.90
C ALA A 58 2.50 -8.59 5.76
N ILE A 59 3.24 -7.69 5.09
CA ILE A 59 4.71 -7.72 5.02
C ILE A 59 5.23 -6.50 5.76
N GLU A 60 6.00 -6.72 6.84
CA GLU A 60 6.60 -5.67 7.65
C GLU A 60 8.12 -5.83 7.65
N PHE A 61 8.83 -4.73 7.47
CA PHE A 61 10.29 -4.72 7.50
C PHE A 61 10.84 -4.60 8.92
N ASP A 62 10.17 -3.82 9.76
CA ASP A 62 10.63 -3.53 11.11
C ASP A 62 10.24 -4.63 12.10
N LYS A 63 11.24 -5.42 12.49
CA LYS A 63 11.06 -6.50 13.48
C LYS A 63 10.54 -6.03 14.84
N ASP A 64 10.74 -4.76 15.20
CA ASP A 64 10.29 -4.25 16.49
C ASP A 64 8.76 -4.04 16.53
N LEU A 65 8.08 -4.09 15.36
CA LEU A 65 6.62 -4.08 15.25
C LEU A 65 5.98 -5.47 15.40
N LYS A 66 6.79 -6.52 15.47
CA LYS A 66 6.30 -7.89 15.66
C LYS A 66 5.30 -8.05 16.83
N PRO A 67 5.53 -7.48 18.03
CA PRO A 67 4.58 -7.62 19.13
C PRO A 67 3.19 -7.05 18.84
N GLU A 68 3.11 -5.94 18.07
CA GLU A 68 1.83 -5.34 17.69
C GLU A 68 1.10 -6.20 16.66
N LEU A 69 1.82 -6.77 15.70
CA LEU A 69 1.24 -7.66 14.69
C LEU A 69 0.80 -9.00 15.28
N GLU A 70 1.54 -9.56 16.23
CA GLU A 70 1.13 -10.76 16.98
C GLU A 70 -0.18 -10.55 17.75
N LYS A 71 -0.36 -9.39 18.37
CA LYS A 71 -1.64 -9.07 19.04
C LYS A 71 -2.81 -9.11 18.06
N ILE A 72 -2.62 -8.56 16.83
CA ILE A 72 -3.66 -8.59 15.81
C ILE A 72 -3.92 -10.03 15.37
N LYS A 73 -2.86 -10.81 15.08
CA LYS A 73 -2.95 -12.20 14.65
C LYS A 73 -3.68 -13.07 15.67
N ASN A 74 -3.42 -12.90 16.95
CA ASN A 74 -4.06 -13.66 18.02
C ASN A 74 -5.57 -13.36 18.17
N ASN A 75 -6.01 -12.20 17.68
CA ASN A 75 -7.43 -11.78 17.75
C ASN A 75 -8.21 -12.05 16.47
N PHE A 76 -7.54 -12.30 15.32
CA PHE A 76 -8.20 -12.39 14.02
C PHE A 76 -7.62 -13.55 13.18
N ASN A 77 -8.38 -14.61 13.01
CA ASN A 77 -7.96 -15.83 12.32
C ASN A 77 -7.67 -15.65 10.82
N ASN A 78 -8.21 -14.61 10.20
CA ASN A 78 -8.00 -14.31 8.79
C ASN A 78 -6.80 -13.38 8.53
N PHE A 79 -6.06 -12.97 9.58
CA PHE A 79 -4.86 -12.16 9.48
C PHE A 79 -3.61 -12.98 9.73
N ASP A 80 -2.58 -12.77 8.92
CA ASP A 80 -1.24 -13.31 9.13
C ASP A 80 -0.19 -12.31 8.62
N TYR A 81 1.06 -12.45 9.00
CA TYR A 81 2.13 -11.55 8.60
C TYR A 81 3.50 -12.21 8.51
N ILE A 82 4.43 -11.53 7.88
CA ILE A 82 5.85 -11.88 7.86
C ILE A 82 6.72 -10.65 8.09
N ILE A 83 7.83 -10.85 8.82
CA ILE A 83 8.90 -9.86 8.90
C ILE A 83 9.85 -10.09 7.73
N SER A 84 9.79 -9.22 6.72
CA SER A 84 10.58 -9.37 5.49
C SER A 84 10.68 -8.04 4.72
N ASP A 85 11.65 -7.97 3.79
CA ASP A 85 11.74 -6.86 2.84
C ASP A 85 10.76 -7.08 1.69
N ALA A 86 9.76 -6.21 1.57
CA ALA A 86 8.77 -6.26 0.49
C ALA A 86 9.37 -6.09 -0.91
N LEU A 87 10.54 -5.46 -1.05
CA LEU A 87 11.22 -5.30 -2.33
C LEU A 87 11.70 -6.66 -2.89
N THR A 88 12.10 -7.58 -2.03
CA THR A 88 12.65 -8.88 -2.40
C THR A 88 11.70 -10.05 -2.17
N PHE A 89 10.63 -9.84 -1.39
CA PHE A 89 9.65 -10.88 -1.11
C PHE A 89 8.84 -11.23 -2.37
N ASP A 90 8.62 -12.53 -2.60
CA ASP A 90 7.74 -13.01 -3.67
C ASP A 90 6.32 -13.23 -3.11
N GLU A 91 5.42 -12.28 -3.36
CA GLU A 91 4.05 -12.28 -2.89
C GLU A 91 3.22 -13.46 -3.45
N ARG A 92 3.65 -14.03 -4.58
CA ARG A 92 3.00 -15.19 -5.21
C ARG A 92 3.18 -16.49 -4.43
N LYS A 93 4.09 -16.52 -3.47
CA LYS A 93 4.17 -17.62 -2.50
C LYS A 93 2.96 -17.67 -1.57
N ILE A 94 2.33 -16.51 -1.34
CA ILE A 94 1.16 -16.37 -0.44
C ILE A 94 -0.13 -16.41 -1.25
N PHE A 95 -0.18 -15.66 -2.35
CA PHE A 95 -1.39 -15.47 -3.14
C PHE A 95 -1.15 -15.68 -4.62
N LYS A 96 -2.05 -16.38 -5.29
CA LYS A 96 -1.97 -16.62 -6.75
C LYS A 96 -2.82 -15.66 -7.56
N LYS A 97 -3.94 -15.16 -6.99
CA LYS A 97 -4.91 -14.29 -7.67
C LYS A 97 -5.85 -13.60 -6.67
N ASN A 98 -6.66 -12.70 -7.16
CA ASN A 98 -7.69 -11.95 -6.40
C ASN A 98 -7.11 -11.17 -5.23
N VAL A 99 -6.02 -10.46 -5.46
CA VAL A 99 -5.32 -9.70 -4.42
C VAL A 99 -5.59 -8.22 -4.59
N ILE A 100 -5.92 -7.56 -3.49
CA ILE A 100 -5.92 -6.11 -3.37
C ILE A 100 -4.70 -5.75 -2.51
N ILE A 101 -3.79 -4.96 -3.08
CA ILE A 101 -2.59 -4.51 -2.37
C ILE A 101 -2.88 -3.16 -1.72
N PHE A 102 -2.65 -3.06 -0.43
CA PHE A 102 -2.66 -1.80 0.32
C PHE A 102 -1.27 -1.46 0.82
N GLY A 103 -0.95 -0.16 0.83
CA GLY A 103 0.33 0.26 1.38
C GLY A 103 0.35 1.74 1.76
N ASN A 104 0.61 1.99 3.06
CA ASN A 104 1.13 3.27 3.55
C ASN A 104 2.66 3.16 3.57
N LEU A 105 3.25 3.20 2.39
CA LEU A 105 4.66 2.83 2.17
C LEU A 105 5.61 3.94 2.60
N PRO A 106 6.79 3.58 3.18
CA PRO A 106 7.89 4.53 3.31
C PRO A 106 8.24 5.14 1.94
N TYR A 107 8.38 6.46 1.88
CA TYR A 107 8.51 7.19 0.61
C TYR A 107 9.73 6.76 -0.23
N ASN A 108 10.81 6.33 0.43
CA ASN A 108 12.05 5.88 -0.24
C ASN A 108 11.88 4.56 -1.02
N ILE A 109 10.85 3.76 -0.73
CA ILE A 109 10.61 2.48 -1.40
C ILE A 109 9.29 2.43 -2.18
N SER A 110 8.38 3.39 -1.97
CA SER A 110 7.04 3.37 -2.55
C SER A 110 7.05 3.25 -4.08
N LEU A 111 7.91 4.03 -4.75
CA LEU A 111 8.04 3.99 -6.20
C LEU A 111 8.69 2.69 -6.70
N LYS A 112 9.67 2.16 -5.96
CA LYS A 112 10.32 0.88 -6.30
C LYS A 112 9.34 -0.28 -6.22
N LEU A 113 8.46 -0.29 -5.21
CA LEU A 113 7.41 -1.29 -5.07
C LEU A 113 6.37 -1.19 -6.20
N LEU A 114 5.92 0.03 -6.54
CA LEU A 114 5.03 0.23 -7.68
C LEU A 114 5.65 -0.34 -8.97
N ILE A 115 6.91 -0.03 -9.24
CA ILE A 115 7.63 -0.54 -10.42
C ILE A 115 7.73 -2.07 -10.38
N LYS A 116 8.06 -2.67 -9.23
CA LYS A 116 8.09 -4.13 -9.04
C LYS A 116 6.75 -4.76 -9.44
N TRP A 117 5.64 -4.19 -9.00
CA TRP A 117 4.30 -4.73 -9.31
C TRP A 117 3.87 -4.46 -10.75
N ILE A 118 4.27 -3.34 -11.37
CA ILE A 118 4.05 -3.10 -12.81
C ILE A 118 4.76 -4.16 -13.66
N TYR A 119 5.96 -4.60 -13.28
CA TYR A 119 6.70 -5.65 -13.97
C TYR A 119 6.33 -7.06 -13.54
N SER A 120 5.28 -7.25 -12.74
CA SER A 120 4.82 -8.59 -12.35
C SER A 120 4.41 -9.42 -13.56
N GLU A 121 4.99 -10.61 -13.69
CA GLU A 121 4.65 -11.57 -14.75
C GLU A 121 4.16 -12.88 -14.13
N PRO A 122 3.26 -13.67 -14.81
CA PRO A 122 2.61 -13.34 -16.08
C PRO A 122 1.60 -12.21 -15.98
N TRP A 123 1.30 -11.55 -17.10
CA TRP A 123 0.23 -10.58 -17.20
C TRP A 123 -1.09 -11.22 -17.66
N PRO A 124 -2.26 -10.97 -17.05
CA PRO A 124 -2.49 -10.05 -15.92
C PRO A 124 -1.81 -10.51 -14.62
N PRO A 125 -1.42 -9.57 -13.77
CA PRO A 125 -0.69 -9.88 -12.55
C PRO A 125 -1.55 -10.61 -11.51
N PHE A 126 -0.95 -11.05 -10.40
CA PHE A 126 -1.65 -11.73 -9.31
C PHE A 126 -2.65 -10.83 -8.55
N TYR A 127 -2.52 -9.51 -8.69
CA TYR A 127 -3.39 -8.52 -8.03
C TYR A 127 -4.43 -7.95 -8.99
N ASN A 128 -5.60 -7.59 -8.43
CA ASN A 128 -6.70 -6.95 -9.17
C ASN A 128 -6.71 -5.44 -8.97
N GLN A 129 -6.21 -4.98 -7.83
CA GLN A 129 -6.16 -3.57 -7.47
C GLN A 129 -4.99 -3.30 -6.53
N MET A 130 -4.44 -2.10 -6.61
CA MET A 130 -3.54 -1.56 -5.59
C MET A 130 -4.11 -0.23 -5.09
N VAL A 131 -4.02 0.02 -3.79
CA VAL A 131 -4.37 1.29 -3.12
C VAL A 131 -3.13 1.73 -2.35
N LEU A 132 -2.44 2.71 -2.89
CA LEU A 132 -1.10 3.09 -2.43
C LEU A 132 -1.02 4.57 -2.12
N MET A 133 -0.18 4.89 -1.13
CA MET A 133 0.11 6.25 -0.73
C MET A 133 1.52 6.65 -1.18
N PHE A 134 1.62 7.86 -1.73
CA PHE A 134 2.87 8.45 -2.20
C PHE A 134 3.01 9.87 -1.65
N GLN A 135 4.23 10.41 -1.65
CA GLN A 135 4.41 11.86 -1.56
C GLN A 135 3.61 12.54 -2.69
N LYS A 136 3.00 13.69 -2.40
CA LYS A 136 2.14 14.41 -3.35
C LYS A 136 2.84 14.64 -4.69
N GLU A 137 4.09 15.09 -4.69
CA GLU A 137 4.84 15.31 -5.94
C GLU A 137 5.05 14.01 -6.73
N VAL A 138 5.33 12.89 -6.06
CA VAL A 138 5.48 11.58 -6.71
C VAL A 138 4.17 11.12 -7.32
N ALA A 139 3.04 11.29 -6.61
CA ALA A 139 1.71 10.98 -7.12
C ALA A 139 1.38 11.81 -8.37
N GLU A 140 1.65 13.12 -8.33
CA GLU A 140 1.46 14.02 -9.47
C GLU A 140 2.29 13.60 -10.70
N ARG A 141 3.50 13.10 -10.50
CA ARG A 141 4.33 12.54 -11.58
C ARG A 141 3.77 11.22 -12.12
N ILE A 142 3.24 10.36 -11.26
CA ILE A 142 2.64 9.08 -11.70
C ILE A 142 1.43 9.33 -12.61
N ILE A 143 0.56 10.29 -12.27
CA ILE A 143 -0.69 10.57 -13.00
C ILE A 143 -0.54 11.63 -14.12
N ALA A 144 0.67 12.17 -14.31
CA ALA A 144 0.88 13.23 -15.32
C ALA A 144 0.61 12.71 -16.74
N THR A 145 0.02 13.57 -17.56
CA THR A 145 -0.23 13.34 -19.00
C THR A 145 0.83 14.02 -19.87
N SER A 146 0.89 13.69 -21.17
CA SER A 146 1.91 14.17 -22.11
C SER A 146 2.07 15.69 -22.17
N ASN A 147 1.01 16.46 -21.85
CA ASN A 147 1.05 17.92 -21.87
C ASN A 147 1.48 18.54 -20.52
N ASN A 148 1.86 17.73 -19.54
CA ASN A 148 2.25 18.18 -18.20
C ASN A 148 3.77 18.14 -18.06
N LYS A 149 4.40 19.21 -17.52
CA LYS A 149 5.84 19.27 -17.24
C LYS A 149 6.36 18.13 -16.31
N LYS A 150 5.47 17.51 -15.53
CA LYS A 150 5.79 16.38 -14.64
C LYS A 150 5.75 15.03 -15.34
N TYR A 151 5.32 15.01 -16.62
CA TYR A 151 5.27 13.78 -17.41
C TYR A 151 6.66 13.20 -17.65
N GLY A 152 6.82 11.92 -17.39
CA GLY A 152 8.12 11.26 -17.51
C GLY A 152 8.03 9.74 -17.47
N ARG A 153 9.16 9.10 -17.27
CA ARG A 153 9.26 7.62 -17.32
C ARG A 153 8.21 6.91 -16.48
N ILE A 154 7.94 7.39 -15.26
CA ILE A 154 6.97 6.72 -14.39
C ILE A 154 5.54 6.90 -14.88
N SER A 155 5.20 8.04 -15.46
CA SER A 155 3.87 8.28 -16.05
C SER A 155 3.64 7.30 -17.20
N ILE A 156 4.59 7.18 -18.13
CA ILE A 156 4.54 6.28 -19.29
C ILE A 156 4.43 4.82 -18.83
N LEU A 157 5.31 4.40 -17.92
CA LEU A 157 5.36 3.03 -17.42
C LEU A 157 4.05 2.64 -16.73
N SER A 158 3.52 3.53 -15.89
CA SER A 158 2.29 3.27 -15.15
C SER A 158 1.08 3.24 -16.08
N ASP A 159 0.98 4.22 -17.00
CA ASP A 159 -0.13 4.28 -17.95
C ASP A 159 -0.12 3.11 -18.95
N ALA A 160 1.04 2.57 -19.31
CA ALA A 160 1.13 1.44 -20.23
C ALA A 160 0.41 0.17 -19.73
N ARG A 161 0.37 -0.05 -18.42
CA ARG A 161 -0.16 -1.30 -17.83
C ARG A 161 -1.33 -1.10 -16.84
N LEU A 162 -1.52 0.13 -16.34
CA LEU A 162 -2.46 0.39 -15.24
C LEU A 162 -3.46 1.48 -15.59
N ASN A 163 -4.71 1.31 -15.16
CA ASN A 163 -5.66 2.42 -15.01
C ASN A 163 -5.44 3.03 -13.63
N ILE A 164 -5.25 4.33 -13.57
CA ILE A 164 -4.86 5.05 -12.36
C ILE A 164 -5.96 6.02 -11.98
N LYS A 165 -6.33 6.04 -10.71
CA LYS A 165 -7.30 7.00 -10.16
C LYS A 165 -6.69 7.71 -8.97
N PHE A 166 -6.70 9.05 -9.02
CA PHE A 166 -6.43 9.90 -7.87
C PHE A 166 -7.68 9.96 -6.98
N HIS A 167 -7.49 9.86 -5.67
CA HIS A 167 -8.59 9.93 -4.70
C HIS A 167 -8.56 11.24 -3.91
N PHE A 168 -7.53 11.45 -3.11
CA PHE A 168 -7.40 12.67 -2.30
C PHE A 168 -5.96 12.88 -1.79
N ASN A 169 -5.68 14.10 -1.37
CA ASN A 169 -4.45 14.44 -0.66
C ASN A 169 -4.63 14.23 0.85
N ILE A 170 -3.52 13.93 1.53
CA ILE A 170 -3.45 13.79 2.99
C ILE A 170 -2.43 14.81 3.49
N SER A 171 -2.88 15.68 4.39
CA SER A 171 -1.97 16.63 5.02
C SER A 171 -0.90 15.89 5.84
N LYS A 172 0.32 16.37 5.80
CA LYS A 172 1.42 15.85 6.61
C LYS A 172 1.13 15.83 8.12
N LYS A 173 0.23 16.70 8.60
CA LYS A 173 -0.22 16.77 10.00
C LYS A 173 -0.99 15.53 10.45
N GLU A 174 -1.48 14.73 9.52
CA GLU A 174 -2.22 13.50 9.80
C GLU A 174 -1.33 12.30 10.13
N PHE A 175 -0.01 12.52 10.18
CA PHE A 175 0.99 11.49 10.45
C PHE A 175 1.77 11.76 11.74
N ASN A 176 2.25 10.70 12.35
CA ASN A 176 3.19 10.77 13.47
C ASN A 176 4.34 9.75 13.25
N PRO A 177 5.61 10.19 13.18
CA PRO A 177 6.04 11.60 13.11
C PRO A 177 5.54 12.28 11.83
N GLU A 178 5.41 13.63 11.89
CA GLU A 178 5.01 14.43 10.73
C GLU A 178 6.07 14.39 9.64
N PRO A 179 5.75 13.99 8.39
CA PRO A 179 6.68 14.03 7.28
C PRO A 179 6.91 15.47 6.78
N LYS A 180 7.90 15.65 5.90
CA LYS A 180 8.21 16.98 5.35
C LYS A 180 7.15 17.50 4.36
N VAL A 181 6.42 16.61 3.70
CA VAL A 181 5.50 16.93 2.60
C VAL A 181 4.18 16.18 2.75
N ASP A 182 3.14 16.70 2.12
CA ASP A 182 1.84 16.04 2.02
C ASP A 182 1.93 14.76 1.21
N SER A 183 0.96 13.88 1.41
CA SER A 183 0.78 12.64 0.68
C SER A 183 -0.43 12.71 -0.24
N ALA A 184 -0.54 11.74 -1.14
CA ALA A 184 -1.71 11.50 -1.96
C ALA A 184 -2.01 10.01 -2.06
N VAL A 185 -3.30 9.67 -2.15
CA VAL A 185 -3.77 8.30 -2.33
C VAL A 185 -4.17 8.08 -3.78
N LEU A 186 -3.57 7.06 -4.38
CA LEU A 186 -3.88 6.58 -5.72
C LEU A 186 -4.39 5.13 -5.66
N SER A 187 -5.30 4.79 -6.55
CA SER A 187 -5.60 3.40 -6.85
C SER A 187 -5.22 3.04 -8.28
N PHE A 188 -4.85 1.78 -8.46
CA PHE A 188 -4.38 1.22 -9.71
C PHE A 188 -5.11 -0.08 -9.99
N THR A 189 -5.57 -0.27 -11.22
CA THR A 189 -6.11 -1.55 -11.70
C THR A 189 -5.39 -1.97 -12.97
N PRO A 190 -5.01 -3.25 -13.13
CA PRO A 190 -4.36 -3.73 -14.33
C PRO A 190 -5.24 -3.50 -15.56
N LYS A 191 -4.64 -2.98 -16.64
CA LYS A 191 -5.31 -2.93 -17.96
C LYS A 191 -5.46 -4.35 -18.47
N LYS A 192 -6.60 -4.66 -19.08
CA LYS A 192 -6.76 -5.89 -19.88
C LYS A 192 -5.80 -5.82 -21.07
N LYS A 193 -5.22 -6.97 -21.44
CA LYS A 193 -4.50 -7.08 -22.72
C LYS A 193 -5.44 -6.83 -23.87
#